data_e4155658d676f4113523fac624b8ed3a
#
_entry.id   e4155658d676f4113523fac624b8ed3a
#
_cell.length_a   1.000
_cell.length_b   1.000
_cell.length_c   1.000
_cell.angle_alpha   90.00
_cell.angle_beta   90.00
_cell.angle_gamma   90.00
#
_symmetry.space_group_name_H-M   'P 1'
#
loop_
_entity.id
_entity.type
_entity.pdbx_description
1 polymer ?
#
loop_
_entity_poly.entity_id
_entity_poly.type
_entity_poly.pdbx_seq_one_letter_code
_entity_poly.pdbx_strand_id
1 'polypeptide(L)'
;MALLITEVFNEDCEVFTEANENGKKSHYISGIFMQGAVKNRNGRIYPTDVLEKEMNRYNEQFVKTKRALGELGHPDGPQINGDRVSHLITEMHRDGNNFIGKAKIISTPMGEIVKTFIDEGVKIGVSTRGLGSVKQTRDGIMEVQNDFRLQTVDIVTDPSGPDCFVEGIMENTEYYFDIAMESWRPSTQKAMVQEQTSSIEYVKPEQFEEAMKKLQMLEDTIVSIKESFAKPSAKIDETKAMKIFEQYVSSLKS
;
A
#
# COMPACT_ATOMS: atom_id res chain seq x y z
N MET A 1 11.21 -4.24 13.38
CA MET A 1 10.54 -4.34 12.07
C MET A 1 9.06 -4.55 12.30
N ALA A 2 8.20 -3.91 11.51
CA ALA A 2 6.75 -4.02 11.64
C ALA A 2 6.19 -4.93 10.53
N LEU A 3 5.19 -5.75 10.87
CA LEU A 3 4.46 -6.57 9.94
C LEU A 3 3.19 -5.85 9.50
N LEU A 4 2.78 -6.02 8.25
CA LEU A 4 1.45 -5.65 7.81
C LEU A 4 0.47 -6.69 8.36
N ILE A 5 -0.54 -6.22 9.09
CA ILE A 5 -1.55 -7.04 9.73
C ILE A 5 -2.90 -6.62 9.18
N THR A 6 -3.63 -7.58 8.61
CA THR A 6 -4.98 -7.39 8.07
C THR A 6 -5.95 -8.36 8.71
N GLU A 7 -7.14 -7.91 9.03
CA GLU A 7 -8.19 -8.72 9.67
C GLU A 7 -9.54 -8.44 9.02
N VAL A 8 -10.25 -9.51 8.67
CA VAL A 8 -11.60 -9.45 8.08
C VAL A 8 -12.64 -9.79 9.14
N PHE A 9 -13.60 -8.91 9.33
CA PHE A 9 -14.78 -9.13 10.18
C PHE A 9 -16.01 -9.22 9.27
N ASN A 10 -16.65 -10.38 9.26
CA ASN A 10 -17.84 -10.65 8.44
C ASN A 10 -19.15 -10.55 9.21
N GLU A 11 -19.11 -10.26 10.50
CA GLU A 11 -20.28 -10.30 11.35
C GLU A 11 -20.80 -8.89 11.62
N ASP A 12 -22.07 -8.67 11.27
CA ASP A 12 -22.89 -7.53 11.69
C ASP A 12 -22.47 -6.12 11.23
N CYS A 13 -22.00 -5.98 9.99
CA CYS A 13 -21.96 -4.65 9.37
C CYS A 13 -23.38 -4.23 8.99
N GLU A 14 -23.93 -3.24 9.70
CA GLU A 14 -25.19 -2.61 9.34
C GLU A 14 -24.99 -1.58 8.24
N VAL A 15 -25.84 -1.64 7.23
CA VAL A 15 -25.89 -0.65 6.16
C VAL A 15 -27.13 0.20 6.34
N PHE A 16 -26.98 1.50 6.38
CA PHE A 16 -28.09 2.42 6.48
C PHE A 16 -27.87 3.70 5.67
N THR A 17 -28.98 4.36 5.34
CA THR A 17 -29.00 5.59 4.59
C THR A 17 -29.56 6.71 5.45
N GLU A 18 -28.79 7.78 5.64
CA GLU A 18 -29.25 8.99 6.31
C GLU A 18 -29.51 10.09 5.28
N ALA A 19 -30.66 10.76 5.38
CA ALA A 19 -30.91 11.99 4.63
C ALA A 19 -30.36 13.19 5.41
N ASN A 20 -29.56 14.02 4.76
CA ASN A 20 -29.13 15.28 5.36
C ASN A 20 -30.27 16.33 5.29
N GLU A 21 -30.09 17.49 5.96
CA GLU A 21 -31.05 18.59 6.01
C GLU A 21 -31.53 19.07 4.61
N ASN A 22 -30.74 18.80 3.57
CA ASN A 22 -31.04 19.12 2.18
C ASN A 22 -31.70 17.97 1.41
N GLY A 23 -32.11 16.89 2.09
CA GLY A 23 -32.72 15.72 1.48
C GLY A 23 -31.78 14.81 0.67
N LYS A 24 -30.47 15.10 0.65
CA LYS A 24 -29.48 14.26 -0.02
C LYS A 24 -29.20 13.02 0.84
N LYS A 25 -29.47 11.85 0.30
CA LYS A 25 -29.20 10.57 0.95
C LYS A 25 -27.67 10.32 0.98
N SER A 26 -27.17 9.94 2.13
CA SER A 26 -25.79 9.49 2.33
C SER A 26 -25.79 8.06 2.83
N HIS A 27 -24.96 7.21 2.24
CA HIS A 27 -24.81 5.82 2.64
C HIS A 27 -23.76 5.73 3.75
N TYR A 28 -24.03 4.91 4.73
CA TYR A 28 -23.14 4.61 5.84
C TYR A 28 -23.05 3.11 6.05
N ILE A 29 -21.95 2.69 6.64
CA ILE A 29 -21.78 1.37 7.23
C ILE A 29 -21.46 1.54 8.70
N SER A 30 -21.96 0.64 9.53
CA SER A 30 -21.63 0.56 10.96
C SER A 30 -21.53 -0.90 11.40
N GLY A 31 -20.69 -1.18 12.38
CA GLY A 31 -20.53 -2.52 12.92
C GLY A 31 -19.20 -2.69 13.64
N ILE A 32 -18.80 -3.93 13.87
CA ILE A 32 -17.53 -4.25 14.53
C ILE A 32 -16.40 -4.04 13.53
N PHE A 33 -15.55 -3.03 13.79
CA PHE A 33 -14.37 -2.74 12.97
C PHE A 33 -13.12 -3.47 13.47
N MET A 34 -13.03 -3.75 14.77
CA MET A 34 -11.96 -4.55 15.38
C MET A 34 -12.51 -5.32 16.58
N GLN A 35 -11.90 -6.48 16.90
CA GLN A 35 -12.29 -7.29 18.04
C GLN A 35 -11.05 -7.68 18.84
N GLY A 36 -11.09 -7.41 20.15
CA GLY A 36 -10.03 -7.75 21.11
C GLY A 36 -10.32 -9.05 21.85
N ALA A 37 -9.26 -9.64 22.41
CA ALA A 37 -9.30 -10.84 23.27
C ALA A 37 -9.95 -12.08 22.62
N VAL A 38 -10.21 -12.08 21.31
CA VAL A 38 -10.77 -13.21 20.58
C VAL A 38 -9.76 -13.66 19.52
N LYS A 39 -9.58 -14.97 19.39
CA LYS A 39 -8.75 -15.54 18.32
C LYS A 39 -9.47 -15.38 16.99
N ASN A 40 -8.90 -14.62 16.10
CA ASN A 40 -9.45 -14.40 14.77
C ASN A 40 -9.15 -15.58 13.82
N ARG A 41 -9.67 -15.48 12.58
CA ARG A 41 -9.49 -16.53 11.55
C ARG A 41 -8.03 -16.74 11.16
N ASN A 42 -7.19 -15.71 11.28
CA ASN A 42 -5.74 -15.78 10.99
C ASN A 42 -4.92 -16.33 12.18
N GLY A 43 -5.58 -16.82 13.22
CA GLY A 43 -4.91 -17.39 14.41
C GLY A 43 -4.28 -16.35 15.33
N ARG A 44 -4.65 -15.06 15.18
CA ARG A 44 -4.12 -13.96 16.00
C ARG A 44 -5.09 -13.55 17.10
N ILE A 45 -4.54 -13.03 18.18
CA ILE A 45 -5.29 -12.35 19.25
C ILE A 45 -4.72 -10.93 19.40
N TYR A 46 -5.62 -9.98 19.50
CA TYR A 46 -5.29 -8.59 19.84
C TYR A 46 -5.62 -8.36 21.31
N PRO A 47 -4.66 -8.00 22.16
CA PRO A 47 -4.97 -7.52 23.50
C PRO A 47 -5.88 -6.28 23.42
N THR A 48 -6.91 -6.26 24.24
CA THR A 48 -7.93 -5.20 24.18
C THR A 48 -7.35 -3.81 24.49
N ASP A 49 -6.37 -3.73 25.38
CA ASP A 49 -5.65 -2.51 25.72
C ASP A 49 -4.82 -1.97 24.55
N VAL A 50 -4.23 -2.85 23.73
CA VAL A 50 -3.51 -2.47 22.49
C VAL A 50 -4.47 -1.85 21.49
N LEU A 51 -5.64 -2.47 21.27
CA LEU A 51 -6.66 -1.93 20.36
C LEU A 51 -7.25 -0.62 20.88
N GLU A 52 -7.54 -0.51 22.18
CA GLU A 52 -8.08 0.71 22.77
C GLU A 52 -7.10 1.89 22.64
N LYS A 53 -5.83 1.67 22.93
CA LYS A 53 -4.76 2.66 22.72
C LYS A 53 -4.74 3.13 21.27
N GLU A 54 -4.79 2.20 20.31
CA GLU A 54 -4.72 2.55 18.90
C GLU A 54 -6.00 3.20 18.39
N MET A 55 -7.17 2.76 18.83
CA MET A 55 -8.44 3.42 18.53
C MET A 55 -8.43 4.88 19.02
N ASN A 56 -8.00 5.12 20.25
CA ASN A 56 -7.91 6.46 20.81
C ASN A 56 -6.96 7.35 19.99
N ARG A 57 -5.77 6.83 19.65
CA ARG A 57 -4.82 7.54 18.78
C ARG A 57 -5.43 7.83 17.41
N TYR A 58 -6.06 6.83 16.78
CA TYR A 58 -6.65 6.95 15.47
C TYR A 58 -7.80 7.97 15.45
N ASN A 59 -8.66 7.94 16.47
CA ASN A 59 -9.73 8.93 16.63
C ASN A 59 -9.17 10.36 16.70
N GLU A 60 -8.15 10.60 17.52
CA GLU A 60 -7.55 11.93 17.67
C GLU A 60 -6.86 12.41 16.39
N GLN A 61 -6.07 11.54 15.77
CA GLN A 61 -5.21 11.94 14.66
C GLN A 61 -5.93 11.96 13.31
N PHE A 62 -6.92 11.08 13.11
CA PHE A 62 -7.53 10.86 11.80
C PHE A 62 -9.05 11.12 11.78
N VAL A 63 -9.82 10.55 12.73
CA VAL A 63 -11.28 10.70 12.71
C VAL A 63 -11.68 12.15 12.98
N LYS A 64 -11.20 12.76 14.06
CA LYS A 64 -11.49 14.15 14.42
C LYS A 64 -11.02 15.15 13.38
N THR A 65 -9.96 14.83 12.68
CA THR A 65 -9.39 15.67 11.62
C THR A 65 -9.98 15.40 10.23
N LYS A 66 -10.97 14.48 10.13
CA LYS A 66 -11.60 14.05 8.87
C LYS A 66 -10.62 13.50 7.85
N ARG A 67 -9.62 12.76 8.32
CA ARG A 67 -8.57 12.13 7.51
C ARG A 67 -8.59 10.60 7.57
N ALA A 68 -9.56 10.02 8.29
CA ALA A 68 -9.72 8.58 8.45
C ALA A 68 -10.31 7.93 7.20
N LEU A 69 -9.56 7.98 6.10
CA LEU A 69 -9.96 7.41 4.81
C LEU A 69 -9.72 5.90 4.80
N GLY A 70 -10.63 5.16 4.12
CA GLY A 70 -10.48 3.72 3.86
C GLY A 70 -10.78 3.39 2.41
N GLU A 71 -10.31 2.24 1.97
CA GLU A 71 -10.32 1.81 0.57
C GLU A 71 -11.34 0.70 0.33
N LEU A 72 -11.68 0.48 -0.94
CA LEU A 72 -12.38 -0.73 -1.40
C LEU A 72 -11.34 -1.79 -1.78
N GLY A 73 -11.38 -2.93 -1.08
CA GLY A 73 -10.41 -3.99 -1.16
C GLY A 73 -9.09 -3.66 -0.42
N HIS A 74 -8.28 -4.68 -0.16
CA HIS A 74 -6.95 -4.49 0.40
C HIS A 74 -5.93 -4.15 -0.69
N PRO A 75 -5.19 -3.05 -0.58
CA PRO A 75 -4.03 -2.79 -1.42
C PRO A 75 -2.82 -3.60 -0.93
N ASP A 76 -1.80 -3.68 -1.79
CA ASP A 76 -0.54 -4.39 -1.52
C ASP A 76 0.38 -3.71 -0.50
N GLY A 77 -0.09 -2.69 0.23
CA GLY A 77 0.75 -1.96 1.18
C GLY A 77 -0.02 -1.23 2.27
N PRO A 78 0.68 -0.68 3.27
CA PRO A 78 0.05 -0.01 4.41
C PRO A 78 -0.48 1.39 4.08
N GLN A 79 -0.04 1.99 2.99
CA GLN A 79 -0.41 3.35 2.60
C GLN A 79 -1.82 3.41 2.01
N ILE A 80 -2.49 4.55 2.20
CA ILE A 80 -3.79 4.83 1.58
C ILE A 80 -3.58 5.35 0.17
N ASN A 81 -4.18 4.67 -0.82
CA ASN A 81 -4.24 5.10 -2.20
C ASN A 81 -5.46 5.98 -2.43
N GLY A 82 -5.27 7.25 -2.75
CA GLY A 82 -6.36 8.21 -2.93
C GLY A 82 -7.37 7.85 -4.03
N ASP A 83 -6.93 7.16 -5.06
CA ASP A 83 -7.77 6.66 -6.17
C ASP A 83 -8.61 5.42 -5.79
N ARG A 84 -8.27 4.72 -4.71
CA ARG A 84 -8.99 3.57 -4.18
C ARG A 84 -9.91 3.90 -3.01
N VAL A 85 -9.85 5.12 -2.51
CA VAL A 85 -10.67 5.56 -1.37
C VAL A 85 -12.16 5.43 -1.69
N SER A 86 -12.89 4.75 -0.80
CA SER A 86 -14.33 4.53 -0.90
C SER A 86 -15.14 5.17 0.22
N HIS A 87 -14.53 5.36 1.39
CA HIS A 87 -15.24 5.81 2.58
C HIS A 87 -14.37 6.64 3.53
N LEU A 88 -15.05 7.31 4.44
CA LEU A 88 -14.48 8.09 5.53
C LEU A 88 -15.02 7.55 6.85
N ILE A 89 -14.15 7.08 7.72
CA ILE A 89 -14.53 6.66 9.08
C ILE A 89 -14.85 7.92 9.88
N THR A 90 -16.07 7.96 10.45
CA THR A 90 -16.61 9.14 11.15
C THR A 90 -16.63 8.98 12.66
N GLU A 91 -16.64 7.73 13.13
CA GLU A 91 -16.72 7.39 14.55
C GLU A 91 -16.09 6.04 14.81
N MET A 92 -15.42 5.90 15.95
CA MET A 92 -15.04 4.61 16.53
C MET A 92 -15.11 4.69 18.04
N HIS A 93 -15.72 3.68 18.70
CA HIS A 93 -15.78 3.55 20.15
C HIS A 93 -15.68 2.09 20.58
N ARG A 94 -15.35 1.86 21.84
CA ARG A 94 -15.26 0.53 22.41
C ARG A 94 -16.59 0.11 23.03
N ASP A 95 -16.98 -1.13 22.79
CA ASP A 95 -18.06 -1.83 23.49
C ASP A 95 -17.58 -3.23 23.91
N GLY A 96 -17.21 -3.37 25.18
CA GLY A 96 -16.62 -4.60 25.70
C GLY A 96 -15.30 -4.95 25.00
N ASN A 97 -15.27 -6.09 24.31
CA ASN A 97 -14.14 -6.53 23.48
C ASN A 97 -14.27 -6.08 22.02
N ASN A 98 -15.38 -5.50 21.65
CA ASN A 98 -15.64 -5.01 20.30
C ASN A 98 -15.30 -3.53 20.17
N PHE A 99 -14.81 -3.15 19.03
CA PHE A 99 -14.54 -1.78 18.64
C PHE A 99 -15.44 -1.43 17.48
N ILE A 100 -16.52 -0.74 17.81
CA ILE A 100 -17.59 -0.38 16.88
C ILE A 100 -17.14 0.83 16.08
N GLY A 101 -17.34 0.78 14.77
CA GLY A 101 -17.06 1.91 13.88
C GLY A 101 -18.27 2.29 13.05
N LYS A 102 -18.27 3.56 12.60
CA LYS A 102 -19.20 4.11 11.62
C LYS A 102 -18.39 4.78 10.51
N ALA A 103 -18.73 4.50 9.26
CA ALA A 103 -18.08 5.12 8.13
C ALA A 103 -19.09 5.60 7.09
N LYS A 104 -18.83 6.79 6.54
CA LYS A 104 -19.60 7.38 5.46
C LYS A 104 -19.01 6.98 4.11
N ILE A 105 -19.83 6.43 3.23
CA ILE A 105 -19.43 6.15 1.84
C ILE A 105 -19.37 7.49 1.10
N ILE A 106 -18.22 7.83 0.53
CA ILE A 106 -17.99 9.09 -0.16
C ILE A 106 -18.10 8.94 -1.67
N SER A 107 -18.40 10.04 -2.37
CA SER A 107 -18.63 10.03 -3.83
C SER A 107 -17.31 10.05 -4.61
N THR A 108 -16.52 8.99 -4.43
CA THR A 108 -15.35 8.65 -5.25
C THR A 108 -15.71 7.50 -6.19
N PRO A 109 -14.94 7.19 -7.23
CA PRO A 109 -15.22 6.05 -8.09
C PRO A 109 -15.42 4.74 -7.32
N MET A 110 -14.58 4.47 -6.31
CA MET A 110 -14.70 3.28 -5.47
C MET A 110 -15.88 3.36 -4.49
N GLY A 111 -16.21 4.56 -4.00
CA GLY A 111 -17.39 4.77 -3.17
C GLY A 111 -18.69 4.57 -3.93
N GLU A 112 -18.77 4.94 -5.21
CA GLU A 112 -19.96 4.67 -6.04
C GLU A 112 -20.13 3.15 -6.28
N ILE A 113 -19.04 2.39 -6.43
CA ILE A 113 -19.10 0.93 -6.50
C ILE A 113 -19.67 0.35 -5.20
N VAL A 114 -19.21 0.83 -4.04
CA VAL A 114 -19.73 0.39 -2.74
C VAL A 114 -21.20 0.71 -2.60
N LYS A 115 -21.66 1.91 -3.01
CA LYS A 115 -23.10 2.25 -3.00
C LYS A 115 -23.91 1.30 -3.86
N THR A 116 -23.41 0.98 -5.06
CA THR A 116 -24.05 -0.01 -5.94
C THR A 116 -24.18 -1.36 -5.25
N PHE A 117 -23.12 -1.84 -4.57
CA PHE A 117 -23.20 -3.09 -3.81
C PHE A 117 -24.25 -3.03 -2.72
N ILE A 118 -24.35 -1.92 -2.00
CA ILE A 118 -25.34 -1.69 -0.96
C ILE A 118 -26.77 -1.71 -1.54
N ASP A 119 -26.99 -0.97 -2.63
CA ASP A 119 -28.29 -0.83 -3.27
C ASP A 119 -28.78 -2.18 -3.87
N GLU A 120 -27.85 -3.01 -4.34
CA GLU A 120 -28.13 -4.36 -4.85
C GLU A 120 -28.18 -5.43 -3.75
N GLY A 121 -28.01 -5.06 -2.47
CA GLY A 121 -28.04 -6.00 -1.35
C GLY A 121 -26.84 -6.94 -1.26
N VAL A 122 -25.71 -6.59 -1.88
CA VAL A 122 -24.47 -7.34 -1.76
C VAL A 122 -23.94 -7.20 -0.34
N LYS A 123 -23.64 -8.33 0.30
CA LYS A 123 -22.99 -8.32 1.62
C LYS A 123 -21.56 -7.83 1.48
N ILE A 124 -21.25 -6.78 2.21
CA ILE A 124 -19.91 -6.23 2.33
C ILE A 124 -19.43 -6.37 3.78
N GLY A 125 -18.14 -6.56 3.97
CA GLY A 125 -17.50 -6.61 5.27
C GLY A 125 -16.49 -5.50 5.44
N VAL A 126 -15.83 -5.47 6.57
CA VAL A 126 -14.71 -4.58 6.85
C VAL A 126 -13.48 -5.37 7.27
N SER A 127 -12.32 -4.83 7.00
CA SER A 127 -11.05 -5.44 7.31
C SER A 127 -10.07 -4.40 7.84
N THR A 128 -9.51 -4.68 9.01
CA THR A 128 -8.51 -3.83 9.64
C THR A 128 -7.15 -4.00 8.96
N ARG A 129 -6.51 -2.88 8.64
CA ARG A 129 -5.16 -2.82 8.13
C ARG A 129 -4.27 -2.04 9.10
N GLY A 130 -3.18 -2.67 9.54
CA GLY A 130 -2.25 -2.07 10.47
C GLY A 130 -0.84 -2.62 10.35
N LEU A 131 0.07 -2.04 11.08
CA LEU A 131 1.47 -2.44 11.19
C LEU A 131 1.79 -2.76 12.64
N GLY A 132 2.52 -3.83 12.89
CA GLY A 132 2.92 -4.20 14.24
C GLY A 132 3.75 -5.47 14.25
N SER A 133 4.23 -5.84 15.42
CA SER A 133 4.87 -7.13 15.64
C SER A 133 3.88 -8.13 16.25
N VAL A 134 4.13 -9.41 16.00
CA VAL A 134 3.39 -10.50 16.60
C VAL A 134 4.35 -11.42 17.33
N LYS A 135 3.91 -11.98 18.46
CA LYS A 135 4.68 -12.92 19.26
C LYS A 135 3.87 -14.18 19.50
N GLN A 136 4.48 -15.31 19.28
CA GLN A 136 3.83 -16.58 19.57
C GLN A 136 3.77 -16.81 21.08
N THR A 137 2.58 -17.07 21.61
CA THR A 137 2.36 -17.47 23.00
C THR A 137 2.75 -18.95 23.18
N ARG A 138 2.81 -19.40 24.46
CA ARG A 138 3.11 -20.80 24.78
C ARG A 138 2.11 -21.79 24.17
N ASP A 139 0.87 -21.34 23.96
CA ASP A 139 -0.22 -22.14 23.39
C ASP A 139 -0.26 -22.08 21.85
N GLY A 140 0.77 -21.52 21.23
CA GLY A 140 0.90 -21.44 19.77
C GLY A 140 0.07 -20.34 19.11
N ILE A 141 -0.57 -19.48 19.88
CA ILE A 141 -1.37 -18.36 19.39
C ILE A 141 -0.47 -17.17 19.08
N MET A 142 -0.74 -16.48 17.99
CA MET A 142 -0.01 -15.26 17.61
C MET A 142 -0.66 -14.05 18.28
N GLU A 143 0.02 -13.45 19.24
CA GLU A 143 -0.44 -12.25 19.96
C GLU A 143 0.16 -10.99 19.36
N VAL A 144 -0.69 -10.03 18.99
CA VAL A 144 -0.29 -8.71 18.46
C VAL A 144 0.29 -7.87 19.60
N GLN A 145 1.42 -7.25 19.35
CA GLN A 145 2.16 -6.54 20.37
C GLN A 145 1.78 -5.05 20.46
N ASN A 146 2.27 -4.38 21.51
CA ASN A 146 1.92 -3.00 21.84
C ASN A 146 2.47 -1.94 20.84
N ASP A 147 3.27 -2.36 19.89
CA ASP A 147 3.76 -1.55 18.76
C ASP A 147 2.76 -1.50 17.58
N PHE A 148 1.61 -2.17 17.70
CA PHE A 148 0.56 -2.12 16.68
C PHE A 148 0.14 -0.69 16.37
N ARG A 149 0.02 -0.39 15.08
CA ARG A 149 -0.40 0.91 14.53
C ARG A 149 -1.49 0.70 13.50
N LEU A 150 -2.71 1.09 13.86
CA LEU A 150 -3.85 1.11 12.94
C LEU A 150 -3.60 2.12 11.83
N GLN A 151 -3.66 1.66 10.59
CA GLN A 151 -3.56 2.50 9.39
C GLN A 151 -4.96 2.89 8.90
N THR A 152 -5.84 1.92 8.77
CA THR A 152 -7.24 2.12 8.38
C THR A 152 -8.06 0.86 8.59
N VAL A 153 -9.36 0.96 8.31
CA VAL A 153 -10.27 -0.17 8.13
C VAL A 153 -10.83 -0.06 6.71
N ASP A 154 -10.63 -1.09 5.89
CA ASP A 154 -11.03 -1.14 4.48
C ASP A 154 -12.37 -1.85 4.33
N ILE A 155 -13.14 -1.50 3.29
CA ILE A 155 -14.33 -2.27 2.88
C ILE A 155 -13.88 -3.41 1.98
N VAL A 156 -14.32 -4.63 2.28
CA VAL A 156 -14.04 -5.83 1.50
C VAL A 156 -15.34 -6.49 1.06
N THR A 157 -15.35 -7.09 -0.12
CA THR A 157 -16.43 -7.97 -0.54
C THR A 157 -16.29 -9.29 0.19
N ASP A 158 -17.38 -9.84 0.72
CA ASP A 158 -17.35 -11.13 1.42
C ASP A 158 -16.77 -12.21 0.51
N PRO A 159 -15.61 -12.82 0.84
CA PRO A 159 -15.16 -14.01 0.14
C PRO A 159 -16.11 -15.15 0.52
N SER A 160 -17.04 -15.49 -0.36
CA SER A 160 -18.04 -16.53 -0.19
C SER A 160 -17.47 -17.97 -0.15
N GLY A 161 -16.15 -18.14 -0.02
CA GLY A 161 -15.50 -19.43 0.09
C GLY A 161 -14.39 -19.44 1.14
N PRO A 162 -14.24 -20.53 1.90
CA PRO A 162 -13.15 -20.70 2.87
C PRO A 162 -11.76 -20.66 2.22
N ASP A 163 -11.67 -20.87 0.89
CA ASP A 163 -10.43 -20.89 0.11
C ASP A 163 -10.19 -19.57 -0.67
N CYS A 164 -11.14 -18.61 -0.60
CA CYS A 164 -10.97 -17.27 -1.18
C CYS A 164 -10.31 -16.27 -0.22
N PHE A 165 -9.62 -16.77 0.78
CA PHE A 165 -8.55 -16.00 1.38
C PHE A 165 -7.53 -15.81 0.29
N VAL A 166 -7.38 -14.60 -0.19
CA VAL A 166 -6.10 -14.20 -0.71
C VAL A 166 -5.14 -14.62 0.39
N GLU A 167 -4.46 -15.75 0.19
CA GLU A 167 -3.29 -16.03 1.00
C GLU A 167 -2.51 -14.73 0.93
N GLY A 168 -2.54 -13.98 2.02
CA GLY A 168 -1.89 -12.70 2.06
C GLY A 168 -0.42 -12.95 1.92
N ILE A 169 0.03 -12.99 0.67
CA ILE A 169 1.46 -13.02 0.32
C ILE A 169 2.18 -11.90 1.07
N MET A 170 1.41 -10.94 1.60
CA MET A 170 1.91 -9.79 2.35
C MET A 170 1.68 -9.85 3.88
N GLU A 171 0.88 -10.78 4.41
CA GLU A 171 0.56 -10.84 5.85
C GLU A 171 1.78 -11.09 6.75
N ASN A 172 2.84 -11.70 6.24
CA ASN A 172 4.10 -11.92 6.96
C ASN A 172 5.25 -11.07 6.41
N THR A 173 4.96 -10.08 5.58
CA THR A 173 6.00 -9.21 5.04
C THR A 173 6.35 -8.13 6.07
N GLU A 174 7.63 -8.08 6.44
CA GLU A 174 8.15 -6.99 7.25
C GLU A 174 8.29 -5.74 6.41
N TYR A 175 7.92 -4.60 6.98
CA TYR A 175 8.06 -3.30 6.36
C TYR A 175 9.05 -2.43 7.13
N TYR A 176 9.79 -1.60 6.41
CA TYR A 176 10.60 -0.53 6.97
C TYR A 176 10.19 0.79 6.35
N PHE A 177 10.35 1.88 7.11
CA PHE A 177 10.11 3.22 6.59
C PHE A 177 11.36 3.69 5.84
N ASP A 178 11.24 3.90 4.54
CA ASP A 178 12.29 4.45 3.70
C ASP A 178 12.21 5.99 3.78
N ILE A 179 13.17 6.59 4.50
CA ILE A 179 13.21 8.03 4.75
C ILE A 179 13.45 8.80 3.43
N ALA A 180 14.21 8.25 2.49
CA ALA A 180 14.52 8.90 1.22
C ALA A 180 13.29 8.97 0.29
N MET A 181 12.41 7.99 0.39
CA MET A 181 11.18 7.89 -0.42
C MET A 181 9.93 8.27 0.37
N GLU A 182 10.08 8.62 1.65
CA GLU A 182 8.98 8.92 2.59
C GLU A 182 7.84 7.88 2.55
N SER A 183 8.19 6.61 2.37
CA SER A 183 7.22 5.53 2.16
C SER A 183 7.62 4.22 2.86
N TRP A 184 6.61 3.41 3.19
CA TRP A 184 6.81 2.06 3.71
C TRP A 184 7.16 1.10 2.58
N ARG A 185 8.25 0.31 2.74
CA ARG A 185 8.72 -0.67 1.76
C ARG A 185 8.84 -2.06 2.38
N PRO A 186 8.54 -3.14 1.61
CA PRO A 186 8.76 -4.50 2.06
C PRO A 186 10.23 -4.79 2.34
N SER A 187 10.53 -5.52 3.42
CA SER A 187 11.90 -5.95 3.79
C SER A 187 12.60 -6.78 2.72
N THR A 188 11.85 -7.51 1.92
CA THR A 188 12.39 -8.28 0.78
C THR A 188 13.09 -7.39 -0.24
N GLN A 189 12.56 -6.18 -0.48
CA GLN A 189 13.22 -5.19 -1.34
C GLN A 189 14.49 -4.62 -0.71
N LYS A 190 14.51 -4.46 0.63
CA LYS A 190 15.71 -4.03 1.35
C LYS A 190 16.82 -5.07 1.28
N ALA A 191 16.49 -6.35 1.43
CA ALA A 191 17.44 -7.43 1.29
C ALA A 191 18.06 -7.48 -0.13
N MET A 192 17.22 -7.35 -1.17
CA MET A 192 17.70 -7.29 -2.56
C MET A 192 18.62 -6.07 -2.82
N VAL A 193 18.27 -4.91 -2.25
CA VAL A 193 19.12 -3.70 -2.37
C VAL A 193 20.43 -3.89 -1.57
N GLN A 194 20.38 -4.53 -0.40
CA GLN A 194 21.58 -4.83 0.39
C GLN A 194 22.45 -5.90 -0.28
N GLU A 195 21.88 -6.92 -0.91
CA GLU A 195 22.64 -7.89 -1.71
C GLU A 195 23.27 -7.23 -2.94
N GLN A 196 22.56 -6.36 -3.63
CA GLN A 196 23.13 -5.59 -4.73
C GLN A 196 24.22 -4.62 -4.28
N THR A 197 24.10 -4.03 -3.08
CA THR A 197 25.15 -3.15 -2.52
C THR A 197 26.31 -3.93 -1.88
N SER A 198 26.07 -5.15 -1.39
CA SER A 198 27.15 -6.03 -0.89
C SER A 198 27.90 -6.73 -2.01
N SER A 199 27.35 -6.84 -3.20
CA SER A 199 28.00 -7.27 -4.44
C SER A 199 28.63 -6.12 -5.24
N ILE A 200 28.66 -4.90 -4.70
CA ILE A 200 29.53 -3.87 -5.24
C ILE A 200 30.98 -4.34 -4.97
N GLU A 201 31.50 -5.20 -5.83
CA GLU A 201 32.94 -5.34 -5.97
C GLU A 201 33.51 -3.94 -6.09
N TYR A 202 34.52 -3.68 -5.28
CA TYR A 202 35.27 -2.43 -5.30
C TYR A 202 35.72 -2.18 -6.74
N VAL A 203 35.05 -1.29 -7.44
CA VAL A 203 35.40 -0.96 -8.83
C VAL A 203 36.81 -0.41 -8.77
N LYS A 204 37.73 -1.13 -9.35
CA LYS A 204 39.15 -0.68 -9.40
C LYS A 204 39.17 0.71 -10.04
N PRO A 205 40.02 1.61 -9.56
CA PRO A 205 40.12 2.97 -10.12
C PRO A 205 40.22 2.97 -11.65
N GLU A 206 40.89 2.00 -12.22
CA GLU A 206 41.06 1.80 -13.68
C GLU A 206 39.72 1.56 -14.40
N GLN A 207 38.84 0.75 -13.79
CA GLN A 207 37.50 0.46 -14.32
C GLN A 207 36.56 1.67 -14.22
N PHE A 208 36.74 2.48 -13.16
CA PHE A 208 36.01 3.72 -13.01
C PHE A 208 36.42 4.75 -14.05
N GLU A 209 37.76 4.90 -14.30
CA GLU A 209 38.27 5.78 -15.35
C GLU A 209 37.82 5.36 -16.74
N GLU A 210 37.77 4.05 -17.02
CA GLU A 210 37.25 3.52 -18.29
C GLU A 210 35.76 3.81 -18.47
N ALA A 211 34.97 3.63 -17.42
CA ALA A 211 33.53 3.96 -17.42
C ALA A 211 33.29 5.46 -17.65
N MET A 212 34.08 6.32 -17.00
CA MET A 212 34.02 7.78 -17.20
C MET A 212 34.40 8.19 -18.63
N LYS A 213 35.40 7.56 -19.22
CA LYS A 213 35.74 7.80 -20.64
C LYS A 213 34.63 7.39 -21.57
N LYS A 214 33.96 6.24 -21.33
CA LYS A 214 32.81 5.81 -22.12
C LYS A 214 31.63 6.77 -21.98
N LEU A 215 31.38 7.29 -20.78
CA LEU A 215 30.34 8.28 -20.52
C LEU A 215 30.62 9.59 -21.31
N GLN A 216 31.82 10.07 -21.27
CA GLN A 216 32.22 11.28 -22.00
C GLN A 216 32.06 11.12 -23.52
N MET A 217 32.45 9.97 -24.07
CA MET A 217 32.24 9.67 -25.49
C MET A 217 30.75 9.62 -25.88
N LEU A 218 29.88 9.13 -24.97
CA LEU A 218 28.43 9.14 -25.16
C LEU A 218 27.86 10.57 -25.17
N GLU A 219 28.30 11.41 -24.25
CA GLU A 219 27.93 12.83 -24.19
C GLU A 219 28.34 13.58 -25.47
N ASP A 220 29.55 13.40 -25.91
CA ASP A 220 30.09 14.03 -27.16
C ASP A 220 29.29 13.54 -28.38
N THR A 221 28.88 12.26 -28.39
CA THR A 221 28.07 11.70 -29.47
C THR A 221 26.65 12.29 -29.46
N ILE A 222 26.04 12.45 -28.28
CA ILE A 222 24.72 13.09 -28.11
C ILE A 222 24.76 14.55 -28.57
N VAL A 223 25.82 15.28 -28.25
CA VAL A 223 26.03 16.67 -28.69
C VAL A 223 26.13 16.72 -30.22
N SER A 224 26.95 15.85 -30.81
CA SER A 224 27.12 15.77 -32.29
C SER A 224 25.80 15.45 -32.99
N ILE A 225 24.99 14.53 -32.43
CA ILE A 225 23.64 14.19 -32.93
C ILE A 225 22.71 15.41 -32.85
N LYS A 226 22.70 16.11 -31.69
CA LYS A 226 21.88 17.32 -31.51
C LYS A 226 22.27 18.42 -32.50
N GLU A 227 23.57 18.63 -32.75
CA GLU A 227 24.06 19.60 -33.71
C GLU A 227 23.68 19.22 -35.15
N SER A 228 23.65 17.92 -35.50
CA SER A 228 23.23 17.45 -36.80
C SER A 228 21.74 17.67 -37.07
N PHE A 229 20.91 17.62 -36.02
CA PHE A 229 19.48 17.94 -36.09
C PHE A 229 19.16 19.44 -36.03
N ALA A 230 20.07 20.25 -35.51
CA ALA A 230 19.89 21.70 -35.38
C ALA A 230 20.15 22.48 -36.69
N LYS A 231 20.69 21.85 -37.71
CA LYS A 231 20.90 22.49 -39.05
C LYS A 231 19.70 22.22 -39.94
N PRO A 232 18.91 23.25 -40.30
CA PRO A 232 17.83 23.07 -41.28
C PRO A 232 18.44 22.80 -42.67
N SER A 233 17.99 21.70 -43.30
CA SER A 233 18.27 21.29 -44.71
C SER A 233 19.68 20.76 -45.03
N ALA A 234 20.05 19.62 -44.45
CA ALA A 234 20.86 18.66 -45.16
C ALA A 234 20.14 17.34 -45.24
N LYS A 235 19.99 16.74 -46.41
CA LYS A 235 19.47 15.36 -46.55
C LYS A 235 20.27 14.48 -45.60
N ILE A 236 19.59 13.82 -44.69
CA ILE A 236 20.22 12.86 -43.78
C ILE A 236 20.88 11.81 -44.66
N ASP A 237 22.20 11.73 -44.62
CA ASP A 237 22.94 10.65 -45.27
C ASP A 237 22.76 9.40 -44.41
N GLU A 238 21.70 8.63 -44.75
CA GLU A 238 21.33 7.39 -44.05
C GLU A 238 22.50 6.42 -43.97
N THR A 239 23.42 6.45 -44.92
CA THR A 239 24.61 5.59 -44.95
C THR A 239 25.59 5.97 -43.85
N LYS A 240 25.68 7.25 -43.52
CA LYS A 240 26.55 7.78 -42.44
C LYS A 240 25.96 7.53 -41.08
N ALA A 241 24.64 7.69 -40.93
CA ALA A 241 23.91 7.38 -39.71
C ALA A 241 23.98 5.88 -39.37
N MET A 242 23.84 5.03 -40.38
CA MET A 242 23.93 3.57 -40.24
C MET A 242 25.34 3.12 -39.80
N LYS A 243 26.40 3.68 -40.37
CA LYS A 243 27.79 3.39 -39.95
C LYS A 243 28.07 3.76 -38.50
N ILE A 244 27.57 4.90 -38.05
CA ILE A 244 27.74 5.35 -36.64
C ILE A 244 26.99 4.39 -35.71
N PHE A 245 25.79 3.95 -36.09
CA PHE A 245 25.01 2.99 -35.33
C PHE A 245 25.68 1.61 -35.26
N GLU A 246 26.22 1.10 -36.37
CA GLU A 246 26.96 -0.17 -36.40
C GLU A 246 28.23 -0.14 -35.54
N GLN A 247 28.97 0.97 -35.54
CA GLN A 247 30.14 1.17 -34.68
C GLN A 247 29.75 1.19 -33.20
N TYR A 248 28.64 1.83 -32.87
CA TYR A 248 28.10 1.84 -31.49
C TYR A 248 27.71 0.44 -31.03
N VAL A 249 26.95 -0.31 -31.83
CA VAL A 249 26.52 -1.69 -31.50
C VAL A 249 27.72 -2.65 -31.36
N SER A 250 28.78 -2.48 -32.15
CA SER A 250 29.98 -3.30 -32.03
C SER A 250 30.80 -3.00 -30.78
N SER A 251 30.77 -1.74 -30.27
CA SER A 251 31.45 -1.33 -29.04
C SER A 251 30.73 -1.84 -27.77
N LEU A 252 29.47 -2.20 -27.87
CA LEU A 252 28.71 -2.78 -26.74
C LEU A 252 28.91 -4.30 -26.59
N LYS A 253 29.54 -4.95 -27.57
CA LYS A 253 29.78 -6.41 -27.58
C LYS A 253 31.21 -6.79 -27.19
N SER A 254 32.07 -5.85 -26.99
CA SER A 254 33.44 -5.99 -26.48
C SER A 254 33.52 -5.61 -25.02
#